data_9d20f5b3308764e08e165ba296d1d95a
#
_entry.id   9d20f5b3308764e08e165ba296d1d95a
#
_cell.length_a   1.000
_cell.length_b   1.000
_cell.length_c   1.000
_cell.angle_alpha   90.00
_cell.angle_beta   90.00
_cell.angle_gamma   90.00
#
_symmetry.space_group_name_H-M   'P 1'
#
loop_
_entity.id
_entity.type
_entity.pdbx_description
1 polymer ?
#
loop_
_entity_poly.entity_id
_entity_poly.type
_entity_poly.pdbx_seq_one_letter_code
_entity_poly.pdbx_strand_id
1 'polypeptide(L)'
;MLKKLVSLLMVCMMLCGIFAGCMRPATNVENFTSWVDDSEPVAALKEYVDDVTNEQSENFIPAEDRIAVFDLDGTLYCETFPIYGEWLLFADYVLNTPAYEAPEEILAVAQELAGIKKASDIPSHMEQTHIHAHAAAFAGMTIEDYMDVVDDYKKTNADGFNGMTRGEAFYRPMLEVVEYLLDNEFIVYICSGTNRFTVRSLIDGVIDIPARQVIGTDFTIVASGQGDEMDMHYNYVAEDELLMGDTVITKNVKMSKVAQLEQELGQKPVLVFGNSTGDVPMAVYSEEDNEYLTKVFFLLCDDTQREHGNESKAQKIADICAEKGWVTISMAKDWTTIYGENVTINPQ
;
A
#
# COMPACT_ATOMS: atom_id res chain seq x y z
N MET A 1 7.82 14.02 -59.88
CA MET A 1 6.95 13.02 -59.21
C MET A 1 7.69 12.14 -58.21
N LEU A 2 8.92 11.70 -58.50
CA LEU A 2 9.69 10.78 -57.60
C LEU A 2 10.03 11.38 -56.22
N LYS A 3 10.34 12.70 -56.11
CA LYS A 3 10.67 13.39 -54.88
C LYS A 3 9.45 13.54 -53.89
N LYS A 4 8.23 13.56 -54.40
CA LYS A 4 7.00 13.60 -53.56
C LYS A 4 6.61 12.22 -53.03
N LEU A 5 6.97 11.14 -53.73
CA LEU A 5 6.73 9.75 -53.25
C LEU A 5 7.70 9.35 -52.14
N VAL A 6 8.95 9.80 -52.20
CA VAL A 6 9.95 9.52 -51.16
C VAL A 6 9.62 10.27 -49.83
N SER A 7 9.09 11.50 -49.95
CA SER A 7 8.68 12.29 -48.78
C SER A 7 7.45 11.69 -48.07
N LEU A 8 6.52 11.07 -48.80
CA LEU A 8 5.32 10.44 -48.24
C LEU A 8 5.65 9.10 -47.56
N LEU A 9 6.63 8.34 -48.09
CA LEU A 9 7.11 7.11 -47.48
C LEU A 9 7.89 7.36 -46.16
N MET A 10 8.66 8.47 -46.06
CA MET A 10 9.34 8.84 -44.82
C MET A 10 8.39 9.33 -43.73
N VAL A 11 7.28 9.97 -44.07
CA VAL A 11 6.26 10.40 -43.10
C VAL A 11 5.46 9.20 -42.60
N CYS A 12 5.17 8.20 -43.43
CA CYS A 12 4.53 6.96 -42.98
C CYS A 12 5.45 6.10 -42.10
N MET A 13 6.77 6.09 -42.29
CA MET A 13 7.67 5.39 -41.38
C MET A 13 7.92 6.10 -40.05
N MET A 14 7.71 7.43 -39.96
CA MET A 14 7.78 8.16 -38.68
C MET A 14 6.50 8.08 -37.85
N LEU A 15 5.36 7.68 -38.42
CA LEU A 15 4.11 7.52 -37.73
C LEU A 15 3.88 6.09 -37.14
N CYS A 16 4.69 5.10 -37.55
CA CYS A 16 4.67 3.75 -36.97
C CYS A 16 5.66 3.55 -35.82
N GLY A 17 6.37 4.58 -35.37
CA GLY A 17 7.42 4.50 -34.35
C GLY A 17 7.07 5.05 -32.95
N ILE A 18 5.80 5.39 -32.66
CA ILE A 18 5.44 6.06 -31.37
C ILE A 18 4.40 5.26 -30.55
N PHE A 19 4.31 3.97 -30.75
CA PHE A 19 3.64 3.07 -29.80
C PHE A 19 4.54 1.88 -29.46
N ALA A 20 5.80 2.14 -29.11
CA ALA A 20 6.52 1.28 -28.22
C ALA A 20 6.21 1.77 -26.79
N GLY A 21 5.00 1.57 -26.34
CA GLY A 21 4.74 1.40 -24.92
C GLY A 21 5.73 0.32 -24.47
N CYS A 22 6.44 0.50 -23.38
CA CYS A 22 7.22 -0.55 -22.75
C CYS A 22 6.26 -1.72 -22.49
N MET A 23 6.15 -2.64 -23.46
CA MET A 23 5.61 -3.97 -23.19
C MET A 23 6.60 -4.58 -22.22
N ARG A 24 6.21 -4.69 -20.98
CA ARG A 24 6.85 -5.55 -20.00
C ARG A 24 6.96 -6.92 -20.67
N PRO A 25 8.14 -7.59 -20.68
CA PRO A 25 8.16 -8.99 -21.10
C PRO A 25 7.21 -9.72 -20.16
N ALA A 26 6.20 -10.41 -20.71
CA ALA A 26 5.33 -11.25 -19.93
C ALA A 26 6.20 -12.21 -19.12
N THR A 27 6.36 -11.95 -17.85
CA THR A 27 6.84 -12.94 -16.89
C THR A 27 5.64 -13.87 -16.74
N ASN A 28 5.74 -15.08 -17.27
CA ASN A 28 4.72 -16.11 -17.04
C ASN A 28 4.73 -16.44 -15.55
N VAL A 29 4.05 -15.63 -14.73
CA VAL A 29 3.73 -15.98 -13.33
C VAL A 29 2.56 -16.97 -13.36
N GLU A 30 2.80 -18.13 -13.97
CA GLU A 30 1.86 -19.26 -13.86
C GLU A 30 1.88 -19.89 -12.46
N ASN A 31 2.87 -19.55 -11.64
CA ASN A 31 3.13 -20.26 -10.39
C ASN A 31 3.05 -19.34 -9.18
N PHE A 32 1.97 -19.45 -8.43
CA PHE A 32 1.84 -18.97 -7.07
C PHE A 32 2.67 -19.89 -6.15
N THR A 33 4.01 -19.71 -6.17
CA THR A 33 4.98 -20.63 -5.54
C THR A 33 4.97 -20.58 -4.02
N SER A 34 4.49 -19.47 -3.48
CA SER A 34 4.35 -19.24 -2.04
C SER A 34 2.99 -19.67 -1.49
N TRP A 35 2.15 -20.27 -2.33
CA TRP A 35 0.83 -20.79 -1.97
C TRP A 35 0.84 -22.32 -1.91
N VAL A 36 -0.10 -22.90 -1.16
CA VAL A 36 -0.29 -24.34 -1.16
C VAL A 36 -0.91 -24.79 -2.49
N ASP A 37 -0.64 -26.04 -2.88
CA ASP A 37 -1.30 -26.66 -4.02
C ASP A 37 -2.83 -26.65 -3.78
N ASP A 38 -3.61 -26.40 -4.85
CA ASP A 38 -5.08 -26.35 -4.79
C ASP A 38 -5.66 -25.28 -3.83
N SER A 39 -4.96 -24.16 -3.62
CA SER A 39 -5.45 -23.03 -2.83
C SER A 39 -6.78 -22.48 -3.39
N GLU A 40 -7.85 -22.52 -2.58
CA GLU A 40 -9.17 -22.02 -2.96
C GLU A 40 -9.16 -20.51 -3.26
N PRO A 41 -8.49 -19.63 -2.49
CA PRO A 41 -8.38 -18.21 -2.84
C PRO A 41 -7.67 -17.96 -4.17
N VAL A 42 -6.61 -18.71 -4.49
CA VAL A 42 -5.92 -18.59 -5.79
C VAL A 42 -6.82 -19.05 -6.93
N ALA A 43 -7.56 -20.16 -6.75
CA ALA A 43 -8.51 -20.63 -7.74
C ALA A 43 -9.61 -19.59 -8.00
N ALA A 44 -10.17 -18.99 -6.93
CA ALA A 44 -11.19 -17.95 -7.03
C ALA A 44 -10.67 -16.66 -7.69
N LEU A 45 -9.40 -16.30 -7.47
CA LEU A 45 -8.76 -15.17 -8.12
C LEU A 45 -8.57 -15.41 -9.61
N LYS A 46 -8.04 -16.59 -9.98
CA LYS A 46 -7.83 -16.98 -11.38
C LYS A 46 -9.14 -17.04 -12.15
N GLU A 47 -10.16 -17.67 -11.58
CA GLU A 47 -11.51 -17.74 -12.18
C GLU A 47 -12.07 -16.34 -12.45
N TYR A 48 -11.94 -15.42 -11.49
CA TYR A 48 -12.38 -14.04 -11.65
C TYR A 48 -11.59 -13.32 -12.74
N VAL A 49 -10.26 -13.40 -12.72
CA VAL A 49 -9.40 -12.74 -13.71
C VAL A 49 -9.67 -13.28 -15.12
N ASP A 50 -9.74 -14.60 -15.27
CA ASP A 50 -10.05 -15.25 -16.56
C ASP A 50 -11.40 -14.78 -17.12
N ASP A 51 -12.42 -14.63 -16.27
CA ASP A 51 -13.75 -14.18 -16.67
C ASP A 51 -13.75 -12.71 -17.12
N VAL A 52 -13.18 -11.80 -16.31
CA VAL A 52 -13.23 -10.35 -16.59
C VAL A 52 -12.24 -9.90 -17.66
N THR A 53 -11.23 -10.72 -18.01
CA THR A 53 -10.29 -10.43 -19.09
C THR A 53 -10.68 -11.04 -20.43
N ASN A 54 -11.64 -11.97 -20.44
CA ASN A 54 -12.11 -12.62 -21.66
C ASN A 54 -13.12 -11.73 -22.40
N GLU A 55 -12.73 -11.19 -23.55
CA GLU A 55 -13.59 -10.34 -24.40
C GLU A 55 -14.93 -11.02 -24.83
N GLN A 56 -15.05 -12.35 -24.69
CA GLN A 56 -16.26 -13.09 -25.01
C GLN A 56 -17.16 -13.32 -23.78
N SER A 57 -16.70 -12.96 -22.59
CA SER A 57 -17.48 -13.02 -21.36
C SER A 57 -18.48 -11.88 -21.27
N GLU A 58 -19.65 -12.13 -20.68
CA GLU A 58 -20.60 -11.09 -20.32
C GLU A 58 -20.09 -10.19 -19.18
N ASN A 59 -19.06 -10.65 -18.45
CA ASN A 59 -18.40 -9.93 -17.36
C ASN A 59 -17.10 -9.25 -17.79
N PHE A 60 -16.81 -9.17 -19.10
CA PHE A 60 -15.61 -8.53 -19.60
C PHE A 60 -15.47 -7.09 -19.11
N ILE A 61 -14.30 -6.74 -18.58
CA ILE A 61 -13.96 -5.40 -18.14
C ILE A 61 -12.82 -4.88 -19.02
N PRO A 62 -12.93 -3.70 -19.64
CA PRO A 62 -11.81 -3.07 -20.36
C PRO A 62 -10.59 -2.87 -19.47
N ALA A 63 -9.38 -2.95 -20.02
CA ALA A 63 -8.14 -2.88 -19.23
C ALA A 63 -8.02 -1.57 -18.42
N GLU A 64 -8.49 -0.46 -18.98
CA GLU A 64 -8.54 0.85 -18.30
C GLU A 64 -9.45 0.91 -17.08
N ASP A 65 -10.41 -0.03 -16.94
CA ASP A 65 -11.37 -0.11 -15.84
C ASP A 65 -11.06 -1.25 -14.85
N ARG A 66 -10.03 -2.08 -15.14
CA ARG A 66 -9.61 -3.17 -14.25
C ARG A 66 -8.80 -2.65 -13.06
N ILE A 67 -9.43 -1.93 -12.14
CA ILE A 67 -8.77 -1.39 -10.96
C ILE A 67 -8.82 -2.39 -9.81
N ALA A 68 -7.64 -2.79 -9.32
CA ALA A 68 -7.46 -3.54 -8.08
C ALA A 68 -6.92 -2.62 -6.98
N VAL A 69 -7.52 -2.62 -5.80
CA VAL A 69 -7.06 -1.85 -4.66
C VAL A 69 -6.63 -2.76 -3.52
N PHE A 70 -5.48 -2.45 -2.94
CA PHE A 70 -4.91 -3.16 -1.80
C PHE A 70 -4.75 -2.21 -0.61
N ASP A 71 -5.10 -2.67 0.58
CA ASP A 71 -4.50 -2.13 1.79
C ASP A 71 -3.02 -2.54 1.86
N LEU A 72 -2.22 -1.87 2.70
CA LEU A 72 -0.80 -2.18 2.86
C LEU A 72 -0.54 -3.04 4.10
N ASP A 73 -0.76 -2.44 5.29
CA ASP A 73 -0.35 -3.03 6.58
C ASP A 73 -1.24 -4.23 6.95
N GLY A 74 -0.69 -5.42 6.88
CA GLY A 74 -1.41 -6.68 7.08
C GLY A 74 -2.08 -7.24 5.84
N THR A 75 -1.90 -6.58 4.67
CA THR A 75 -2.39 -7.04 3.37
C THR A 75 -1.24 -7.35 2.41
N LEU A 76 -0.32 -6.42 2.22
CA LEU A 76 0.90 -6.57 1.41
C LEU A 76 2.15 -6.65 2.27
N TYR A 77 2.14 -6.01 3.42
CA TYR A 77 3.27 -5.78 4.30
C TYR A 77 2.91 -6.19 5.73
N CYS A 78 3.90 -6.57 6.54
CA CYS A 78 3.74 -6.92 7.94
C CYS A 78 2.93 -5.84 8.69
N GLU A 79 1.84 -6.25 9.32
CA GLU A 79 0.93 -5.30 9.94
C GLU A 79 1.52 -4.67 11.21
N THR A 80 1.76 -5.50 12.18
CA THR A 80 2.02 -5.01 13.53
C THR A 80 2.94 -5.94 14.31
N PHE A 81 4.18 -5.50 14.54
CA PHE A 81 4.97 -6.07 15.61
C PHE A 81 6.13 -5.13 16.01
N PRO A 82 6.15 -4.68 17.27
CA PRO A 82 5.08 -4.77 18.30
C PRO A 82 3.89 -3.85 18.04
N ILE A 83 4.06 -2.85 17.14
CA ILE A 83 3.06 -1.88 16.68
C ILE A 83 3.29 -1.58 15.19
N TYR A 84 2.46 -0.75 14.58
CA TYR A 84 2.56 -0.38 13.16
C TYR A 84 3.95 0.14 12.77
N GLY A 85 4.44 -0.25 11.59
CA GLY A 85 5.77 0.11 11.09
C GLY A 85 6.01 1.62 11.04
N GLU A 86 5.02 2.42 10.62
CA GLU A 86 5.11 3.89 10.62
C GLU A 86 5.24 4.49 12.03
N TRP A 87 4.60 3.88 13.04
CA TRP A 87 4.71 4.34 14.42
C TRP A 87 6.09 4.07 15.00
N LEU A 88 6.68 2.94 14.62
CA LEU A 88 8.06 2.60 14.98
C LEU A 88 9.07 3.51 14.24
N LEU A 89 8.83 3.83 12.97
CA LEU A 89 9.61 4.81 12.20
C LEU A 89 9.64 6.16 12.91
N PHE A 90 8.48 6.68 13.31
CA PHE A 90 8.38 7.93 14.04
C PHE A 90 9.14 7.86 15.38
N ALA A 91 8.94 6.80 16.16
CA ALA A 91 9.63 6.65 17.43
C ALA A 91 11.15 6.54 17.26
N ASP A 92 11.62 5.79 16.26
CA ASP A 92 13.04 5.67 15.94
C ASP A 92 13.66 7.01 15.53
N TYR A 93 13.00 7.75 14.63
CA TYR A 93 13.44 9.07 14.22
C TYR A 93 13.59 10.03 15.41
N VAL A 94 12.54 10.11 16.25
CA VAL A 94 12.50 11.05 17.38
C VAL A 94 13.53 10.69 18.47
N LEU A 95 13.72 9.39 18.74
CA LEU A 95 14.56 8.93 19.84
C LEU A 95 16.03 8.75 19.46
N ASN A 96 16.31 8.42 18.18
CA ASN A 96 17.62 7.96 17.75
C ASN A 96 18.31 8.87 16.73
N THR A 97 17.67 9.95 16.25
CA THR A 97 18.31 10.91 15.34
C THR A 97 19.07 11.98 16.13
N PRO A 98 20.43 11.96 16.15
CA PRO A 98 21.21 12.85 17.04
C PRO A 98 21.05 14.34 16.74
N ALA A 99 20.69 14.69 15.49
CA ALA A 99 20.51 16.08 15.05
C ALA A 99 19.11 16.62 15.29
N TYR A 100 18.16 15.78 15.73
CA TYR A 100 16.79 16.19 15.99
C TYR A 100 16.56 16.49 17.47
N GLU A 101 16.30 17.74 17.81
CA GLU A 101 15.93 18.17 19.15
C GLU A 101 14.40 18.17 19.31
N ALA A 102 13.85 17.03 19.73
CA ALA A 102 12.41 16.87 19.83
C ALA A 102 11.80 17.74 20.93
N PRO A 103 10.69 18.46 20.66
CA PRO A 103 9.87 19.05 21.71
C PRO A 103 9.41 18.02 22.74
N GLU A 104 9.22 18.43 24.01
CA GLU A 104 8.90 17.54 25.13
C GLU A 104 7.65 16.69 24.86
N GLU A 105 6.64 17.28 24.25
CA GLU A 105 5.38 16.60 23.89
C GLU A 105 5.57 15.50 22.81
N ILE A 106 6.42 15.76 21.80
CA ILE A 106 6.74 14.79 20.75
C ILE A 106 7.60 13.65 21.30
N LEU A 107 8.59 14.01 22.14
CA LEU A 107 9.45 13.05 22.83
C LEU A 107 8.62 12.09 23.71
N ALA A 108 7.62 12.61 24.45
CA ALA A 108 6.75 11.80 25.27
C ALA A 108 5.95 10.77 24.48
N VAL A 109 5.42 11.14 23.31
CA VAL A 109 4.69 10.22 22.42
C VAL A 109 5.63 9.14 21.89
N ALA A 110 6.82 9.49 21.45
CA ALA A 110 7.81 8.53 20.95
C ALA A 110 8.23 7.52 22.04
N GLN A 111 8.43 8.00 23.29
CA GLN A 111 8.75 7.13 24.44
C GLN A 111 7.60 6.19 24.79
N GLU A 112 6.36 6.66 24.74
CA GLU A 112 5.18 5.82 24.98
C GLU A 112 5.06 4.72 23.93
N LEU A 113 5.23 5.07 22.63
CA LEU A 113 5.22 4.09 21.53
C LEU A 113 6.34 3.05 21.67
N ALA A 114 7.57 3.48 21.95
CA ALA A 114 8.70 2.56 22.16
C ALA A 114 8.51 1.63 23.39
N GLY A 115 7.66 2.01 24.32
CA GLY A 115 7.27 1.21 25.48
C GLY A 115 6.27 0.09 25.19
N ILE A 116 5.52 0.16 24.08
CA ILE A 116 4.49 -0.84 23.72
C ILE A 116 5.17 -2.13 23.26
N LYS A 117 4.75 -3.27 23.81
CA LYS A 117 5.36 -4.57 23.50
C LYS A 117 4.49 -5.47 22.61
N LYS A 118 3.21 -5.17 22.51
CA LYS A 118 2.25 -5.90 21.65
C LYS A 118 1.06 -5.00 21.28
N ALA A 119 0.46 -5.29 20.16
CA ALA A 119 -0.65 -4.49 19.61
C ALA A 119 -1.85 -4.35 20.56
N SER A 120 -2.11 -5.35 21.42
CA SER A 120 -3.20 -5.26 22.43
C SER A 120 -2.98 -4.20 23.50
N ASP A 121 -1.75 -3.72 23.67
CA ASP A 121 -1.39 -2.73 24.70
C ASP A 121 -1.45 -1.30 24.14
N ILE A 122 -1.80 -1.12 22.86
CA ILE A 122 -1.97 0.20 22.25
C ILE A 122 -3.11 0.97 22.92
N PRO A 123 -2.83 2.13 23.53
CA PRO A 123 -3.88 2.95 24.13
C PRO A 123 -4.84 3.48 23.06
N SER A 124 -6.12 3.58 23.39
CA SER A 124 -7.17 4.02 22.46
C SER A 124 -6.99 5.43 21.89
N HIS A 125 -6.24 6.30 22.59
CA HIS A 125 -5.93 7.66 22.11
C HIS A 125 -4.76 7.70 21.15
N MET A 126 -3.94 6.64 21.11
CA MET A 126 -2.62 6.67 20.46
C MET A 126 -2.68 6.95 18.97
N GLU A 127 -3.67 6.43 18.25
CA GLU A 127 -3.81 6.70 16.82
C GLU A 127 -3.90 8.20 16.52
N GLN A 128 -4.73 8.92 17.28
CA GLN A 128 -4.88 10.36 17.11
C GLN A 128 -3.65 11.12 17.61
N THR A 129 -3.08 10.70 18.74
CA THR A 129 -1.89 11.34 19.31
C THR A 129 -0.68 11.19 18.40
N HIS A 130 -0.45 9.97 17.90
CA HIS A 130 0.66 9.68 16.99
C HIS A 130 0.59 10.53 15.71
N ILE A 131 -0.59 10.61 15.04
CA ILE A 131 -0.68 11.28 13.74
C ILE A 131 -0.32 12.77 13.83
N HIS A 132 -0.73 13.45 14.92
CA HIS A 132 -0.34 14.85 15.14
C HIS A 132 1.12 15.00 15.52
N ALA A 133 1.66 14.10 16.34
CA ALA A 133 3.07 14.10 16.68
C ALA A 133 3.95 13.80 15.46
N HIS A 134 3.51 12.90 14.57
CA HIS A 134 4.19 12.61 13.31
C HIS A 134 4.24 13.86 12.42
N ALA A 135 3.08 14.51 12.20
CA ALA A 135 3.05 15.76 11.42
C ALA A 135 4.03 16.80 11.95
N ALA A 136 4.03 17.02 13.26
CA ALA A 136 4.90 18.01 13.91
C ALA A 136 6.39 17.62 13.87
N ALA A 137 6.71 16.33 13.99
CA ALA A 137 8.11 15.85 14.01
C ALA A 137 8.82 16.00 12.66
N PHE A 138 8.10 15.84 11.57
CA PHE A 138 8.63 15.90 10.21
C PHE A 138 8.35 17.24 9.50
N ALA A 139 7.65 18.17 10.15
CA ALA A 139 7.37 19.49 9.60
C ALA A 139 8.63 20.26 9.22
N GLY A 140 8.63 20.86 8.03
CA GLY A 140 9.76 21.60 7.48
C GLY A 140 10.86 20.75 6.83
N MET A 141 10.76 19.43 6.88
CA MET A 141 11.62 18.52 6.14
C MET A 141 11.21 18.48 4.68
N THR A 142 12.15 18.43 3.74
CA THR A 142 11.79 18.21 2.34
C THR A 142 11.16 16.83 2.18
N ILE A 143 10.30 16.66 1.15
CA ILE A 143 9.70 15.35 0.86
C ILE A 143 10.80 14.33 0.55
N GLU A 144 11.88 14.74 -0.11
CA GLU A 144 13.02 13.88 -0.43
C GLU A 144 13.74 13.43 0.84
N ASP A 145 14.10 14.36 1.74
CA ASP A 145 14.74 14.03 3.03
C ASP A 145 13.85 13.11 3.88
N TYR A 146 12.53 13.32 3.88
CA TYR A 146 11.60 12.42 4.57
C TYR A 146 11.64 11.00 4.01
N MET A 147 11.65 10.87 2.68
CA MET A 147 11.76 9.55 2.03
C MET A 147 13.11 8.89 2.31
N ASP A 148 14.19 9.67 2.41
CA ASP A 148 15.52 9.18 2.83
C ASP A 148 15.50 8.62 4.25
N VAL A 149 14.79 9.28 5.19
CA VAL A 149 14.58 8.74 6.55
C VAL A 149 13.88 7.38 6.50
N VAL A 150 12.84 7.25 5.68
CA VAL A 150 12.15 5.96 5.48
C VAL A 150 13.10 4.92 4.88
N ASP A 151 13.89 5.29 3.88
CA ASP A 151 14.84 4.40 3.21
C ASP A 151 15.96 3.92 4.13
N ASP A 152 16.41 4.75 5.07
CA ASP A 152 17.36 4.31 6.10
C ASP A 152 16.70 3.40 7.12
N TYR A 153 15.47 3.69 7.53
CA TYR A 153 14.69 2.85 8.43
C TYR A 153 14.41 1.45 7.84
N LYS A 154 14.11 1.35 6.53
CA LYS A 154 13.93 0.09 5.80
C LYS A 154 15.13 -0.87 5.96
N LYS A 155 16.34 -0.35 6.10
CA LYS A 155 17.59 -1.13 6.21
C LYS A 155 17.77 -1.74 7.61
N THR A 156 17.01 -1.29 8.60
CA THR A 156 17.08 -1.81 9.96
C THR A 156 16.36 -3.15 10.10
N ASN A 157 16.73 -3.94 11.12
CA ASN A 157 16.08 -5.24 11.36
C ASN A 157 14.61 -5.05 11.75
N ALA A 158 13.75 -5.91 11.22
CA ALA A 158 12.36 -5.97 11.64
C ALA A 158 12.24 -6.51 13.07
N ASP A 159 11.55 -5.75 13.95
CA ASP A 159 11.29 -6.20 15.31
C ASP A 159 10.45 -7.48 15.30
N GLY A 160 10.76 -8.37 16.23
CA GLY A 160 10.04 -9.64 16.36
C GLY A 160 10.44 -10.71 15.36
N PHE A 161 11.39 -10.43 14.46
CA PHE A 161 11.84 -11.37 13.44
C PHE A 161 13.35 -11.51 13.43
N ASN A 162 13.82 -12.69 12.99
CA ASN A 162 15.21 -12.93 12.65
C ASN A 162 15.35 -13.09 11.13
N GLY A 163 16.42 -12.57 10.55
CA GLY A 163 16.75 -12.75 9.15
C GLY A 163 15.94 -11.89 8.17
N MET A 164 15.34 -10.79 8.65
CA MET A 164 14.54 -9.88 7.85
C MET A 164 14.77 -8.42 8.28
N THR A 165 14.94 -7.53 7.32
CA THR A 165 14.88 -6.10 7.53
C THR A 165 13.43 -5.59 7.37
N ARG A 166 13.17 -4.35 7.80
CA ARG A 166 11.84 -3.75 7.62
C ARG A 166 11.46 -3.56 6.16
N GLY A 167 12.41 -3.28 5.28
CA GLY A 167 12.17 -3.17 3.85
C GLY A 167 11.84 -4.51 3.16
N GLU A 168 12.15 -5.65 3.81
CA GLU A 168 11.85 -6.99 3.31
C GLU A 168 10.55 -7.58 3.86
N ALA A 169 9.85 -6.86 4.76
CA ALA A 169 8.70 -7.39 5.49
C ALA A 169 7.40 -7.44 4.65
N PHE A 170 7.51 -7.69 3.35
CA PHE A 170 6.38 -7.92 2.46
C PHE A 170 5.97 -9.39 2.43
N TYR A 171 4.68 -9.65 2.37
CA TYR A 171 4.13 -11.00 2.23
C TYR A 171 4.37 -11.50 0.80
N ARG A 172 5.29 -12.46 0.63
CA ARG A 172 5.62 -13.03 -0.68
C ARG A 172 4.41 -13.52 -1.46
N PRO A 173 3.45 -14.25 -0.84
CA PRO A 173 2.26 -14.70 -1.56
C PRO A 173 1.46 -13.54 -2.15
N MET A 174 1.39 -12.40 -1.45
CA MET A 174 0.64 -11.25 -1.92
C MET A 174 1.38 -10.44 -2.99
N LEU A 175 2.71 -10.45 -2.98
CA LEU A 175 3.49 -9.91 -4.10
C LEU A 175 3.25 -10.70 -5.38
N GLU A 176 3.12 -12.05 -5.29
CA GLU A 176 2.74 -12.90 -6.43
C GLU A 176 1.34 -12.56 -6.97
N VAL A 177 0.38 -12.22 -6.08
CA VAL A 177 -0.95 -11.73 -6.48
C VAL A 177 -0.85 -10.40 -7.24
N VAL A 178 -0.08 -9.43 -6.72
CA VAL A 178 0.11 -8.13 -7.39
C VAL A 178 0.74 -8.32 -8.77
N GLU A 179 1.79 -9.14 -8.87
CA GLU A 179 2.47 -9.42 -10.14
C GLU A 179 1.52 -10.09 -11.14
N TYR A 180 0.74 -11.09 -10.71
CA TYR A 180 -0.27 -11.76 -11.52
C TYR A 180 -1.31 -10.77 -12.06
N LEU A 181 -1.79 -9.83 -11.24
CA LEU A 181 -2.76 -8.83 -11.67
C LEU A 181 -2.15 -7.84 -12.68
N LEU A 182 -0.92 -7.39 -12.45
CA LEU A 182 -0.21 -6.50 -13.38
C LEU A 182 0.02 -7.18 -14.74
N ASP A 183 0.34 -8.48 -14.76
CA ASP A 183 0.51 -9.27 -15.98
C ASP A 183 -0.82 -9.48 -16.73
N ASN A 184 -1.96 -9.39 -16.02
CA ASN A 184 -3.31 -9.42 -16.61
C ASN A 184 -3.92 -8.03 -16.83
N GLU A 185 -3.07 -7.00 -16.96
CA GLU A 185 -3.45 -5.63 -17.29
C GLU A 185 -4.39 -4.96 -16.27
N PHE A 186 -4.31 -5.35 -14.99
CA PHE A 186 -4.97 -4.60 -13.92
C PHE A 186 -4.16 -3.37 -13.53
N ILE A 187 -4.87 -2.31 -13.21
CA ILE A 187 -4.30 -1.10 -12.62
C ILE A 187 -4.34 -1.27 -11.10
N VAL A 188 -3.17 -1.48 -10.49
CA VAL A 188 -3.07 -1.75 -9.06
C VAL A 188 -2.86 -0.46 -8.29
N TYR A 189 -3.73 -0.20 -7.30
CA TYR A 189 -3.61 0.90 -6.33
C TYR A 189 -3.35 0.35 -4.93
N ILE A 190 -2.58 1.09 -4.15
CA ILE A 190 -2.44 0.88 -2.70
C ILE A 190 -3.21 1.99 -1.99
N CYS A 191 -4.13 1.62 -1.07
CA CYS A 191 -4.94 2.53 -0.28
C CYS A 191 -4.70 2.25 1.21
N SER A 192 -3.72 2.94 1.81
CA SER A 192 -3.17 2.67 3.13
C SER A 192 -3.50 3.74 4.17
N GLY A 193 -3.60 3.32 5.44
CA GLY A 193 -3.63 4.22 6.59
C GLY A 193 -2.27 4.85 6.94
N THR A 194 -1.18 4.35 6.36
CA THR A 194 0.18 4.87 6.49
C THR A 194 0.37 6.12 5.61
N ASN A 195 1.28 7.00 5.97
CA ASN A 195 1.62 8.20 5.19
C ASN A 195 1.96 7.82 3.75
N ARG A 196 1.43 8.59 2.79
CA ARG A 196 1.60 8.36 1.34
C ARG A 196 3.07 8.28 0.92
N PHE A 197 3.94 9.13 1.47
CA PHE A 197 5.37 9.13 1.12
C PHE A 197 6.11 7.96 1.77
N THR A 198 5.73 7.56 2.99
CA THR A 198 6.22 6.31 3.60
C THR A 198 5.89 5.11 2.73
N VAL A 199 4.63 5.01 2.25
CA VAL A 199 4.22 3.91 1.36
C VAL A 199 5.02 3.93 0.07
N ARG A 200 5.19 5.10 -0.57
CA ARG A 200 5.96 5.25 -1.82
C ARG A 200 7.40 4.80 -1.66
N SER A 201 8.06 5.18 -0.56
CA SER A 201 9.41 4.70 -0.26
C SER A 201 9.43 3.21 0.04
N LEU A 202 8.50 2.67 0.85
CA LEU A 202 8.45 1.25 1.19
C LEU A 202 8.34 0.34 -0.03
N ILE A 203 7.50 0.70 -1.00
CA ILE A 203 7.24 -0.14 -2.18
C ILE A 203 8.28 0.03 -3.30
N ASP A 204 9.13 1.06 -3.22
CA ASP A 204 10.14 1.32 -4.25
C ASP A 204 11.10 0.13 -4.38
N GLY A 205 11.24 -0.35 -5.63
CA GLY A 205 12.01 -1.56 -5.94
C GLY A 205 11.37 -2.89 -5.52
N VAL A 206 10.16 -2.88 -4.92
CA VAL A 206 9.43 -4.10 -4.51
C VAL A 206 8.17 -4.30 -5.34
N ILE A 207 7.37 -3.27 -5.50
CA ILE A 207 6.11 -3.32 -6.27
C ILE A 207 6.21 -2.32 -7.42
N ASP A 208 6.09 -2.82 -8.65
CA ASP A 208 6.26 -1.99 -9.86
C ASP A 208 4.95 -1.27 -10.24
N ILE A 209 4.56 -0.32 -9.41
CA ILE A 209 3.48 0.62 -9.68
C ILE A 209 3.97 2.07 -9.59
N PRO A 210 3.44 2.99 -10.40
CA PRO A 210 3.84 4.38 -10.33
C PRO A 210 3.36 5.05 -9.02
N ALA A 211 4.13 5.99 -8.51
CA ALA A 211 3.84 6.71 -7.25
C ALA A 211 2.43 7.33 -7.19
N ARG A 212 1.81 7.67 -8.32
CA ARG A 212 0.43 8.18 -8.40
C ARG A 212 -0.63 7.13 -8.02
N GLN A 213 -0.29 5.84 -8.03
CA GLN A 213 -1.18 4.73 -7.64
C GLN A 213 -1.10 4.41 -6.13
N VAL A 214 -0.46 5.29 -5.36
CA VAL A 214 -0.40 5.21 -3.89
C VAL A 214 -1.29 6.27 -3.27
N ILE A 215 -2.32 5.84 -2.56
CA ILE A 215 -3.24 6.63 -1.76
C ILE A 215 -2.92 6.33 -0.29
N GLY A 216 -2.67 7.37 0.50
CA GLY A 216 -2.26 7.21 1.90
C GLY A 216 -2.83 8.29 2.81
N THR A 217 -2.41 8.27 4.05
CA THR A 217 -2.61 9.41 4.96
C THR A 217 -1.86 10.61 4.42
N ASP A 218 -2.51 11.77 4.41
CA ASP A 218 -1.96 13.00 3.86
C ASP A 218 -1.80 14.09 4.93
N PHE A 219 -0.68 14.77 4.82
CA PHE A 219 -0.34 15.98 5.56
C PHE A 219 -0.27 17.17 4.60
N THR A 220 -0.33 18.37 5.13
CA THR A 220 -0.08 19.58 4.34
C THR A 220 1.31 19.53 3.71
N ILE A 221 1.43 20.11 2.53
CA ILE A 221 2.69 20.32 1.83
C ILE A 221 2.82 21.83 1.65
N VAL A 222 3.95 22.40 1.99
CA VAL A 222 4.20 23.83 1.87
C VAL A 222 5.45 24.10 1.03
N ALA A 223 5.52 25.27 0.40
CA ALA A 223 6.73 25.68 -0.29
C ALA A 223 7.76 26.28 0.70
N SER A 224 9.04 26.04 0.46
CA SER A 224 10.12 26.53 1.35
C SER A 224 10.15 28.05 1.51
N GLY A 225 9.72 28.81 0.50
CA GLY A 225 9.61 30.27 0.55
C GLY A 225 8.27 30.82 1.04
N GLN A 226 7.28 29.93 1.33
CA GLN A 226 5.91 30.34 1.64
C GLN A 226 5.75 31.04 3.00
N GLY A 227 6.52 30.64 4.02
CA GLY A 227 6.39 31.17 5.37
C GLY A 227 4.97 31.00 5.93
N ASP A 228 4.41 32.06 6.51
CA ASP A 228 3.06 32.06 7.10
C ASP A 228 1.96 32.42 6.06
N GLU A 229 2.28 32.55 4.79
CA GLU A 229 1.29 32.87 3.73
C GLU A 229 0.42 31.65 3.43
N MET A 230 -0.89 31.86 3.29
CA MET A 230 -1.80 30.77 2.93
C MET A 230 -1.57 30.31 1.49
N ASP A 231 -1.69 29.02 1.22
CA ASP A 231 -1.48 28.38 -0.09
C ASP A 231 -2.19 29.12 -1.23
N MET A 232 -3.43 29.59 -0.98
CA MET A 232 -4.22 30.31 -1.99
C MET A 232 -3.68 31.69 -2.38
N HIS A 233 -2.69 32.19 -1.65
CA HIS A 233 -2.07 33.50 -1.89
C HIS A 233 -0.62 33.39 -2.33
N TYR A 234 0.07 32.29 -1.96
CA TYR A 234 1.45 32.07 -2.32
C TYR A 234 1.59 31.55 -3.76
N ASN A 235 2.57 32.08 -4.49
CA ASN A 235 2.90 31.59 -5.83
C ASN A 235 4.21 30.80 -5.75
N TYR A 236 4.15 29.50 -5.99
CA TYR A 236 5.32 28.62 -6.06
C TYR A 236 6.31 29.13 -7.13
N VAL A 237 7.57 29.22 -6.79
CA VAL A 237 8.66 29.66 -7.66
C VAL A 237 9.69 28.54 -7.85
N ALA A 238 10.57 28.70 -8.87
CA ALA A 238 11.53 27.66 -9.25
C ALA A 238 12.59 27.35 -8.18
N GLU A 239 12.80 28.26 -7.26
CA GLU A 239 13.74 28.16 -6.14
C GLU A 239 13.12 27.47 -4.92
N ASP A 240 11.81 27.24 -4.92
CA ASP A 240 11.12 26.55 -3.82
C ASP A 240 11.36 25.05 -3.85
N GLU A 241 11.44 24.49 -2.66
CA GLU A 241 11.33 23.06 -2.39
C GLU A 241 9.98 22.75 -1.73
N LEU A 242 9.48 21.53 -1.92
CA LEU A 242 8.28 21.08 -1.23
C LEU A 242 8.63 20.47 0.12
N LEU A 243 8.05 21.04 1.17
CA LEU A 243 8.27 20.62 2.55
C LEU A 243 7.05 19.93 3.12
N MET A 244 7.28 18.97 4.01
CA MET A 244 6.25 18.39 4.88
C MET A 244 5.69 19.49 5.77
N GLY A 245 4.37 19.63 5.81
CA GLY A 245 3.70 20.54 6.73
C GLY A 245 3.34 19.85 8.05
N ASP A 246 2.86 20.63 9.00
CA ASP A 246 2.56 20.23 10.38
C ASP A 246 1.10 19.78 10.62
N THR A 247 0.28 19.85 9.58
CA THR A 247 -1.17 19.65 9.70
C THR A 247 -1.62 18.39 8.96
N VAL A 248 -2.44 17.58 9.64
CA VAL A 248 -3.09 16.40 9.06
C VAL A 248 -4.24 16.85 8.15
N ILE A 249 -4.19 16.48 6.88
CA ILE A 249 -5.30 16.67 5.93
C ILE A 249 -6.29 15.53 6.08
N THR A 250 -5.81 14.29 5.97
CA THR A 250 -6.64 13.09 6.03
C THR A 250 -5.86 11.94 6.66
N LYS A 251 -6.43 11.32 7.70
CA LYS A 251 -6.04 9.97 8.13
C LYS A 251 -6.83 8.97 7.29
N ASN A 252 -6.14 8.24 6.41
CA ASN A 252 -6.78 7.41 5.40
C ASN A 252 -7.23 6.04 5.94
N VAL A 253 -8.23 6.03 6.81
CA VAL A 253 -8.83 4.83 7.40
C VAL A 253 -10.34 4.84 7.27
N LYS A 254 -10.97 3.69 7.18
CA LYS A 254 -12.43 3.52 7.15
C LYS A 254 -13.10 4.38 6.04
N MET A 255 -13.99 5.32 6.42
CA MET A 255 -14.69 6.19 5.47
C MET A 255 -13.72 7.07 4.66
N SER A 256 -12.58 7.45 5.24
CA SER A 256 -11.58 8.22 4.51
C SER A 256 -10.99 7.44 3.33
N LYS A 257 -10.81 6.10 3.44
CA LYS A 257 -10.42 5.26 2.30
C LYS A 257 -11.44 5.37 1.15
N VAL A 258 -12.74 5.34 1.46
CA VAL A 258 -13.80 5.51 0.46
C VAL A 258 -13.73 6.89 -0.21
N ALA A 259 -13.61 7.95 0.61
CA ALA A 259 -13.54 9.31 0.09
C ALA A 259 -12.31 9.53 -0.81
N GLN A 260 -11.17 8.97 -0.43
CA GLN A 260 -9.95 9.07 -1.22
C GLN A 260 -10.04 8.26 -2.52
N LEU A 261 -10.62 7.05 -2.49
CA LEU A 261 -10.86 6.26 -3.71
C LEU A 261 -11.75 7.03 -4.69
N GLU A 262 -12.86 7.62 -4.22
CA GLU A 262 -13.74 8.44 -5.05
C GLU A 262 -13.00 9.64 -5.66
N GLN A 263 -12.19 10.35 -4.85
CA GLN A 263 -11.49 11.56 -5.29
C GLN A 263 -10.32 11.29 -6.25
N GLU A 264 -9.56 10.23 -6.01
CA GLU A 264 -8.33 9.94 -6.75
C GLU A 264 -8.60 9.11 -8.02
N LEU A 265 -9.57 8.19 -7.98
CA LEU A 265 -9.88 7.30 -9.09
C LEU A 265 -11.02 7.80 -9.97
N GLY A 266 -12.06 8.42 -9.36
CA GLY A 266 -13.28 8.81 -10.07
C GLY A 266 -14.12 7.63 -10.57
N GLN A 267 -13.77 6.40 -10.18
CA GLN A 267 -14.49 5.16 -10.46
C GLN A 267 -14.27 4.14 -9.35
N LYS A 268 -15.18 3.17 -9.24
CA LYS A 268 -15.07 2.12 -8.22
C LYS A 268 -14.08 1.04 -8.63
N PRO A 269 -13.20 0.59 -7.72
CA PRO A 269 -12.39 -0.60 -7.96
C PRO A 269 -13.26 -1.83 -8.21
N VAL A 270 -12.75 -2.77 -9.00
CA VAL A 270 -13.43 -4.06 -9.28
C VAL A 270 -12.84 -5.21 -8.48
N LEU A 271 -11.68 -5.00 -7.87
CA LEU A 271 -11.00 -6.01 -7.06
C LEU A 271 -10.42 -5.36 -5.80
N VAL A 272 -10.69 -5.94 -4.64
CA VAL A 272 -10.33 -5.36 -3.34
C VAL A 272 -9.64 -6.37 -2.45
N PHE A 273 -8.52 -5.96 -1.83
CA PHE A 273 -7.79 -6.73 -0.83
C PHE A 273 -7.63 -5.93 0.45
N GLY A 274 -7.97 -6.53 1.58
CA GLY A 274 -7.83 -5.93 2.91
C GLY A 274 -7.58 -6.99 3.98
N ASN A 275 -7.43 -6.56 5.25
CA ASN A 275 -7.18 -7.46 6.38
C ASN A 275 -7.90 -7.07 7.67
N SER A 276 -8.57 -5.93 7.65
CA SER A 276 -9.11 -5.34 8.88
C SER A 276 -10.50 -4.73 8.71
N THR A 277 -11.17 -4.43 9.83
CA THR A 277 -12.43 -3.68 9.79
C THR A 277 -12.27 -2.25 9.28
N GLY A 278 -11.03 -1.75 9.16
CA GLY A 278 -10.71 -0.47 8.53
C GLY A 278 -10.92 -0.49 7.01
N ASP A 279 -10.84 -1.69 6.40
CA ASP A 279 -10.92 -1.90 4.94
C ASP A 279 -12.33 -2.29 4.47
N VAL A 280 -13.18 -2.77 5.40
CA VAL A 280 -14.57 -3.13 5.08
C VAL A 280 -15.32 -2.01 4.34
N PRO A 281 -15.20 -0.72 4.71
CA PRO A 281 -15.87 0.35 3.97
C PRO A 281 -15.44 0.47 2.50
N MET A 282 -14.14 0.31 2.18
CA MET A 282 -13.69 0.37 0.78
C MET A 282 -14.18 -0.85 -0.01
N ALA A 283 -14.27 -2.03 0.61
CA ALA A 283 -14.84 -3.23 -0.02
C ALA A 283 -16.33 -3.06 -0.32
N VAL A 284 -17.11 -2.56 0.65
CA VAL A 284 -18.55 -2.27 0.47
C VAL A 284 -18.76 -1.22 -0.62
N TYR A 285 -17.98 -0.13 -0.60
CA TYR A 285 -18.05 0.91 -1.63
C TYR A 285 -17.77 0.38 -3.04
N SER A 286 -16.77 -0.50 -3.16
CA SER A 286 -16.39 -1.07 -4.46
C SER A 286 -17.43 -2.04 -5.00
N GLU A 287 -18.14 -2.77 -4.14
CA GLU A 287 -19.13 -3.78 -4.52
C GLU A 287 -20.53 -3.19 -4.77
N GLU A 288 -20.94 -2.21 -3.96
CA GLU A 288 -22.30 -1.66 -4.01
C GLU A 288 -22.54 -0.86 -5.29
N ASP A 289 -23.55 -1.20 -6.07
CA ASP A 289 -23.91 -0.52 -7.33
C ASP A 289 -22.72 -0.33 -8.30
N ASN A 290 -21.77 -1.26 -8.36
CA ASN A 290 -20.71 -1.24 -9.36
C ASN A 290 -21.26 -1.75 -10.70
N GLU A 291 -20.90 -1.10 -11.80
CA GLU A 291 -21.34 -1.54 -13.14
C GLU A 291 -20.65 -2.83 -13.60
N TYR A 292 -19.50 -3.16 -12.97
CA TYR A 292 -18.72 -4.35 -13.27
C TYR A 292 -18.83 -5.39 -12.16
N LEU A 293 -18.55 -6.66 -12.52
CA LEU A 293 -18.39 -7.74 -11.56
C LEU A 293 -17.25 -7.41 -10.58
N THR A 294 -17.53 -7.44 -9.29
CA THR A 294 -16.56 -7.15 -8.24
C THR A 294 -16.19 -8.40 -7.44
N LYS A 295 -14.95 -8.49 -7.00
CA LYS A 295 -14.47 -9.55 -6.12
C LYS A 295 -13.69 -8.96 -4.94
N VAL A 296 -13.92 -9.53 -3.75
CA VAL A 296 -13.31 -9.04 -2.51
C VAL A 296 -12.59 -10.17 -1.79
N PHE A 297 -11.35 -9.89 -1.36
CA PHE A 297 -10.49 -10.82 -0.62
C PHE A 297 -10.04 -10.19 0.70
N PHE A 298 -10.09 -10.95 1.78
CA PHE A 298 -9.55 -10.51 3.07
C PHE A 298 -8.54 -11.50 3.64
N LEU A 299 -7.38 -10.98 4.03
CA LEU A 299 -6.35 -11.75 4.71
C LEU A 299 -6.72 -11.96 6.16
N LEU A 300 -6.49 -13.18 6.61
CA LEU A 300 -6.63 -13.59 8.01
C LEU A 300 -5.23 -13.69 8.63
N CYS A 301 -4.94 -12.84 9.60
CA CYS A 301 -3.70 -12.89 10.37
C CYS A 301 -3.76 -14.04 11.40
N ASP A 302 -3.90 -15.28 10.95
CA ASP A 302 -4.15 -16.48 11.74
C ASP A 302 -2.92 -17.38 11.96
N ASP A 303 -1.76 -17.01 11.40
CA ASP A 303 -0.52 -17.74 11.60
C ASP A 303 0.24 -17.24 12.83
N THR A 304 0.31 -18.06 13.85
CA THR A 304 1.05 -17.78 15.09
C THR A 304 2.40 -18.49 15.18
N GLN A 305 2.83 -19.15 14.10
CA GLN A 305 4.08 -19.89 14.03
C GLN A 305 5.13 -19.19 13.15
N ARG A 306 4.69 -18.54 12.08
CA ARG A 306 5.54 -17.87 11.08
C ARG A 306 5.31 -16.36 11.08
N GLU A 307 4.22 -15.91 11.75
CA GLU A 307 3.83 -14.51 11.92
C GLU A 307 3.39 -14.27 13.38
N HIS A 308 3.37 -13.01 13.82
CA HIS A 308 2.77 -12.60 15.09
C HIS A 308 1.24 -12.48 14.94
N GLY A 309 0.60 -13.60 14.62
CA GLY A 309 -0.82 -13.66 14.30
C GLY A 309 -1.75 -13.25 15.44
N ASN A 310 -2.98 -12.90 15.06
CA ASN A 310 -4.06 -12.53 15.99
C ASN A 310 -5.34 -13.30 15.62
N GLU A 311 -5.50 -14.48 16.22
CA GLU A 311 -6.65 -15.37 15.96
C GLU A 311 -8.01 -14.69 16.20
N SER A 312 -8.12 -13.82 17.20
CA SER A 312 -9.37 -13.10 17.49
C SER A 312 -9.72 -12.08 16.40
N LYS A 313 -8.72 -11.35 15.87
CA LYS A 313 -8.89 -10.46 14.71
C LYS A 313 -9.24 -11.27 13.47
N ALA A 314 -8.52 -12.36 13.23
CA ALA A 314 -8.76 -13.25 12.09
C ALA A 314 -10.18 -13.82 12.09
N GLN A 315 -10.67 -14.31 13.25
CA GLN A 315 -12.04 -14.83 13.35
C GLN A 315 -13.08 -13.75 13.08
N LYS A 316 -12.89 -12.53 13.62
CA LYS A 316 -13.81 -11.42 13.36
C LYS A 316 -13.92 -11.06 11.88
N ILE A 317 -12.79 -11.08 11.16
CA ILE A 317 -12.78 -10.82 9.71
C ILE A 317 -13.42 -11.99 8.95
N ALA A 318 -13.14 -13.23 9.33
CA ALA A 318 -13.77 -14.41 8.74
C ALA A 318 -15.30 -14.38 8.87
N ASP A 319 -15.83 -13.98 10.04
CA ASP A 319 -17.27 -13.84 10.27
C ASP A 319 -17.89 -12.77 9.34
N ILE A 320 -17.23 -11.63 9.15
CA ILE A 320 -17.67 -10.58 8.22
C ILE A 320 -17.65 -11.10 6.78
N CYS A 321 -16.58 -11.77 6.37
CA CYS A 321 -16.46 -12.33 5.03
C CYS A 321 -17.55 -13.39 4.75
N ALA A 322 -17.84 -14.25 5.72
CA ALA A 322 -18.89 -15.24 5.62
C ALA A 322 -20.29 -14.60 5.46
N GLU A 323 -20.57 -13.51 6.17
CA GLU A 323 -21.81 -12.74 6.03
C GLU A 323 -21.94 -12.08 4.65
N LYS A 324 -20.83 -11.54 4.13
CA LYS A 324 -20.78 -10.80 2.87
C LYS A 324 -20.58 -11.68 1.62
N GLY A 325 -20.18 -12.92 1.77
CA GLY A 325 -19.79 -13.79 0.66
C GLY A 325 -18.41 -13.48 0.08
N TRP A 326 -17.55 -12.80 0.84
CA TRP A 326 -16.18 -12.45 0.46
C TRP A 326 -15.22 -13.62 0.67
N VAL A 327 -14.16 -13.65 -0.12
CA VAL A 327 -13.13 -14.69 -0.04
C VAL A 327 -12.16 -14.38 1.09
N THR A 328 -11.83 -15.38 1.90
CA THR A 328 -10.79 -15.27 2.92
C THR A 328 -9.48 -15.91 2.43
N ILE A 329 -8.35 -15.32 2.81
CA ILE A 329 -7.00 -15.86 2.61
C ILE A 329 -6.41 -16.12 3.99
N SER A 330 -6.19 -17.38 4.33
CA SER A 330 -5.59 -17.78 5.63
C SER A 330 -4.08 -17.86 5.49
N MET A 331 -3.34 -17.03 6.23
CA MET A 331 -1.87 -17.11 6.24
C MET A 331 -1.38 -18.49 6.69
N ALA A 332 -2.08 -19.12 7.64
CA ALA A 332 -1.69 -20.42 8.19
C ALA A 332 -1.99 -21.58 7.25
N LYS A 333 -3.04 -21.50 6.42
CA LYS A 333 -3.53 -22.63 5.61
C LYS A 333 -3.20 -22.50 4.14
N ASP A 334 -3.27 -21.29 3.59
CA ASP A 334 -3.17 -21.08 2.15
C ASP A 334 -1.74 -20.79 1.68
N TRP A 335 -0.82 -20.45 2.61
CA TRP A 335 0.56 -20.07 2.29
C TRP A 335 1.58 -21.14 2.70
N THR A 336 2.54 -21.42 1.82
CA THR A 336 3.70 -22.28 2.13
C THR A 336 4.78 -21.50 2.88
N THR A 337 4.90 -20.19 2.60
CA THR A 337 5.81 -19.27 3.27
C THR A 337 5.18 -17.88 3.37
N ILE A 338 5.61 -17.05 4.33
CA ILE A 338 5.19 -15.64 4.45
C ILE A 338 6.27 -14.72 3.88
N TYR A 339 7.50 -14.80 4.44
CA TYR A 339 8.63 -13.92 4.10
C TYR A 339 9.80 -14.66 3.44
N GLY A 340 9.76 -15.99 3.36
CA GLY A 340 10.79 -16.88 2.87
C GLY A 340 11.36 -17.79 3.95
N GLU A 341 12.15 -18.79 3.52
CA GLU A 341 12.62 -19.90 4.38
C GLU A 341 13.54 -19.47 5.53
N ASN A 342 14.24 -18.33 5.39
CA ASN A 342 15.26 -17.89 6.36
C ASN A 342 14.70 -16.93 7.43
N VAL A 343 13.44 -16.57 7.35
CA VAL A 343 12.80 -15.67 8.31
C VAL A 343 12.08 -16.48 9.38
N THR A 344 12.33 -16.14 10.62
CA THR A 344 11.66 -16.77 11.78
C THR A 344 11.20 -15.71 12.76
N ILE A 345 10.08 -15.96 13.45
CA ILE A 345 9.64 -15.08 14.53
C ILE A 345 10.54 -15.28 15.77
N ASN A 346 10.76 -14.18 16.49
CA ASN A 346 11.40 -14.25 17.80
C ASN A 346 10.35 -14.70 18.83
N PRO A 347 10.68 -15.61 19.76
CA PRO A 347 9.79 -15.94 20.87
C PRO A 347 9.44 -14.67 21.67
N GLN A 348 8.17 -14.49 21.97
CA GLN A 348 7.70 -13.41 22.86
C GLN A 348 8.14 -13.63 24.29
#